data_8350fe2c109fea275023e9f87ad39ffd
#
_entry.id   8350fe2c109fea275023e9f87ad39ffd
#
_cell.length_a   1.000
_cell.length_b   1.000
_cell.length_c   1.000
_cell.angle_alpha   90.00
_cell.angle_beta   90.00
_cell.angle_gamma   90.00
#
_symmetry.space_group_name_H-M   'P 1'
#
loop_
_entity.id
_entity.type
_entity.pdbx_description
1 polymer ?
#
loop_
_entity_poly.entity_id
_entity_poly.type
_entity_poly.pdbx_seq_one_letter_code
_entity_poly.pdbx_strand_id
1 'polypeptide(L)'
;LPLKLFVIDAENSEAGARLFDRLYSAIPVPYGEREPMMNILCYATPAGIRMVVIPRKRHRPSFYGTEGKDCMLLSPASVDMGGVFITPRPEDFERLDADIVRRIYDELCLNLDEITAIASNVK
;
A
#
# COMPACT_ATOMS: atom_id res chain seq x y z
N LEU A 1 6.13 -0.15 11.38
CA LEU A 1 5.05 -0.73 10.58
C LEU A 1 5.59 -1.82 9.66
N PRO A 2 4.84 -2.89 9.44
CA PRO A 2 5.27 -3.98 8.54
C PRO A 2 5.17 -3.62 7.06
N LEU A 3 4.84 -2.36 6.72
CA LEU A 3 4.74 -1.88 5.36
C LEU A 3 6.08 -1.87 4.65
N LYS A 4 6.11 -2.47 3.46
CA LYS A 4 7.21 -2.38 2.52
C LYS A 4 6.77 -1.44 1.39
N LEU A 5 7.61 -0.48 1.08
CA LEU A 5 7.29 0.61 0.17
C LEU A 5 8.52 1.12 -0.58
N PHE A 6 8.28 1.92 -1.59
CA PHE A 6 9.31 2.67 -2.29
C PHE A 6 9.22 4.15 -1.94
N VAL A 7 10.36 4.81 -1.85
CA VAL A 7 10.46 6.25 -1.72
C VAL A 7 11.15 6.80 -2.97
N ILE A 8 10.52 7.77 -3.61
CA ILE A 8 11.09 8.53 -4.72
C ILE A 8 11.31 9.94 -4.24
N ASP A 9 12.57 10.37 -4.25
CA ASP A 9 12.95 11.76 -4.02
C ASP A 9 13.39 12.38 -5.35
N ALA A 10 12.84 13.53 -5.68
CA ALA A 10 13.15 14.22 -6.92
C ALA A 10 13.19 15.75 -6.71
N GLU A 11 14.01 16.42 -7.50
CA GLU A 11 14.19 17.88 -7.43
C GLU A 11 12.94 18.66 -7.89
N ASN A 12 12.09 18.05 -8.72
CA ASN A 12 10.86 18.64 -9.23
C ASN A 12 9.87 17.55 -9.67
N SER A 13 8.65 17.97 -10.00
CA SER A 13 7.57 17.06 -10.39
C SER A 13 7.85 16.30 -11.68
N GLU A 14 8.53 16.90 -12.63
CA GLU A 14 8.87 16.23 -13.90
C GLU A 14 9.88 15.10 -13.69
N ALA A 15 10.94 15.33 -12.92
CA ALA A 15 11.91 14.29 -12.55
C ALA A 15 11.24 13.18 -11.73
N GLY A 16 10.34 13.55 -10.81
CA GLY A 16 9.54 12.60 -10.03
C GLY A 16 8.65 11.72 -10.89
N ALA A 17 7.97 12.31 -11.86
CA ALA A 17 7.14 11.56 -12.81
C ALA A 17 7.95 10.54 -13.62
N ARG A 18 9.12 10.93 -14.11
CA ARG A 18 10.01 10.00 -14.84
C ARG A 18 10.46 8.83 -13.97
N LEU A 19 10.84 9.08 -12.73
CA LEU A 19 11.20 8.02 -11.78
C LEU A 19 10.02 7.11 -11.45
N PHE A 20 8.85 7.71 -11.26
CA PHE A 20 7.62 6.96 -11.01
C PHE A 20 7.26 6.05 -12.20
N ASP A 21 7.34 6.53 -13.43
CA ASP A 21 7.05 5.72 -14.61
C ASP A 21 7.97 4.50 -14.72
N ARG A 22 9.23 4.65 -14.35
CA ARG A 22 10.20 3.53 -14.31
C ARG A 22 9.82 2.52 -13.23
N LEU A 23 9.45 2.97 -12.05
CA LEU A 23 8.98 2.11 -10.96
C LEU A 23 7.66 1.43 -11.34
N TYR A 24 6.69 2.19 -11.84
CA TYR A 24 5.39 1.67 -12.27
C TYR A 24 5.51 0.53 -13.27
N SER A 25 6.41 0.67 -14.23
CA SER A 25 6.67 -0.36 -15.25
C SER A 25 7.28 -1.64 -14.68
N ALA A 26 7.91 -1.57 -13.52
CA ALA A 26 8.52 -2.71 -12.84
C ALA A 26 7.58 -3.42 -11.85
N ILE A 27 6.47 -2.78 -11.45
CA ILE A 27 5.51 -3.38 -10.51
C ILE A 27 4.60 -4.36 -11.26
N PRO A 28 4.50 -5.63 -10.82
CA PRO A 28 3.63 -6.61 -11.47
C PRO A 28 2.15 -6.22 -11.40
N VAL A 29 1.44 -6.49 -12.47
CA VAL A 29 -0.02 -6.34 -12.51
C VAL A 29 -0.66 -7.60 -11.92
N PRO A 30 -1.49 -7.50 -10.87
CA PRO A 30 -2.16 -8.66 -10.30
C PRO A 30 -3.09 -9.34 -11.32
N TYR A 31 -3.28 -10.64 -11.18
CA TYR A 31 -4.16 -11.41 -12.07
C TYR A 31 -5.59 -10.81 -12.09
N GLY A 32 -6.11 -10.60 -13.29
CA GLY A 32 -7.44 -10.02 -13.52
C GLY A 32 -7.50 -8.50 -13.46
N GLU A 33 -6.41 -7.82 -13.09
CA GLU A 33 -6.32 -6.36 -13.06
C GLU A 33 -5.75 -5.81 -14.38
N ARG A 34 -5.98 -4.53 -14.64
CA ARG A 34 -5.46 -3.85 -15.84
C ARG A 34 -4.17 -3.07 -15.57
N GLU A 35 -3.90 -2.78 -14.31
CA GLU A 35 -2.77 -1.96 -13.88
C GLU A 35 -2.25 -2.44 -12.52
N PRO A 36 -1.03 -2.07 -12.14
CA PRO A 36 -0.52 -2.32 -10.80
C PRO A 36 -1.38 -1.66 -9.74
N MET A 37 -1.57 -2.35 -8.62
CA MET A 37 -2.31 -1.82 -7.47
C MET A 37 -1.35 -1.15 -6.50
N MET A 38 -1.64 0.10 -6.12
CA MET A 38 -0.80 0.83 -5.17
C MET A 38 -1.55 1.98 -4.50
N ASN A 39 -1.05 2.40 -3.34
CA ASN A 39 -1.37 3.68 -2.75
C ASN A 39 -0.16 4.60 -2.88
N ILE A 40 -0.39 5.88 -3.13
CA ILE A 40 0.64 6.87 -3.34
C ILE A 40 0.38 8.06 -2.43
N LEU A 41 1.44 8.48 -1.71
CA LEU A 41 1.48 9.72 -0.96
C LEU A 41 2.53 10.61 -1.63
N CYS A 42 2.17 11.82 -1.98
CA CYS A 42 3.07 12.76 -2.62
C CYS A 42 3.03 14.11 -1.89
N TYR A 43 4.19 14.66 -1.59
CA TYR A 43 4.29 15.94 -0.89
C TYR A 43 5.57 16.70 -1.24
N ALA A 44 5.49 18.03 -1.06
CA ALA A 44 6.66 18.88 -1.25
C ALA A 44 7.66 18.73 -0.11
N THR A 45 8.94 18.83 -0.44
CA THR A 45 10.05 18.91 0.51
C THR A 45 10.90 20.15 0.22
N PRO A 46 11.77 20.57 1.14
CA PRO A 46 12.68 21.69 0.85
C PRO A 46 13.57 21.47 -0.38
N ALA A 47 13.87 20.21 -0.72
CA ALA A 47 14.73 19.83 -1.86
C ALA A 47 13.95 19.49 -3.14
N GLY A 48 12.61 19.52 -3.12
CA GLY A 48 11.79 19.16 -4.26
C GLY A 48 10.49 18.45 -3.87
N ILE A 49 10.30 17.22 -4.34
CA ILE A 49 9.13 16.40 -3.99
C ILE A 49 9.56 15.02 -3.49
N ARG A 50 8.71 14.45 -2.65
CA ARG A 50 8.79 13.05 -2.25
C ARG A 50 7.50 12.30 -2.56
N MET A 51 7.64 11.12 -3.13
CA MET A 51 6.54 10.20 -3.35
C MET A 51 6.82 8.92 -2.57
N VAL A 52 5.82 8.48 -1.80
CA VAL A 52 5.83 7.18 -1.12
C VAL A 52 4.87 6.28 -1.88
N VAL A 53 5.38 5.21 -2.46
CA VAL A 53 4.61 4.27 -3.26
C VAL A 53 4.50 2.96 -2.50
N ILE A 54 3.28 2.56 -2.18
CA ILE A 54 2.95 1.35 -1.43
C ILE A 54 2.26 0.37 -2.38
N PRO A 55 3.00 -0.56 -2.99
CA PRO A 55 2.41 -1.56 -3.87
C PRO A 55 1.49 -2.49 -3.09
N ARG A 56 0.41 -2.91 -3.74
CA ARG A 56 -0.60 -3.80 -3.16
C ARG A 56 -0.79 -5.03 -4.04
N LYS A 57 -1.18 -6.13 -3.42
CA LYS A 57 -1.57 -7.36 -4.11
C LYS A 57 -3.07 -7.65 -4.02
N ARG A 58 -3.80 -6.96 -3.13
CA ARG A 58 -5.27 -7.08 -2.97
C ARG A 58 -5.87 -5.75 -2.58
N HIS A 59 -7.13 -5.53 -2.98
CA HIS A 59 -7.90 -4.36 -2.56
C HIS A 59 -8.43 -4.49 -1.13
N ARG A 60 -8.82 -5.71 -0.73
CA ARG A 60 -9.50 -5.96 0.55
C ARG A 60 -8.95 -7.19 1.23
N PRO A 61 -8.91 -7.21 2.57
CA PRO A 61 -8.58 -8.40 3.34
C PRO A 61 -9.59 -9.53 3.08
N SER A 62 -9.19 -10.77 3.32
CA SER A 62 -10.02 -11.96 3.09
C SER A 62 -11.31 -11.97 3.91
N PHE A 63 -11.31 -11.37 5.10
CA PHE A 63 -12.47 -11.31 5.98
C PHE A 63 -13.45 -10.15 5.67
N TYR A 64 -13.10 -9.26 4.75
CA TYR A 64 -13.98 -8.16 4.37
C TYR A 64 -15.17 -8.68 3.56
N GLY A 65 -16.38 -8.34 4.04
CA GLY A 65 -17.61 -8.77 3.39
C GLY A 65 -17.97 -10.24 3.56
N THR A 66 -17.26 -10.99 4.42
CA THR A 66 -17.65 -12.35 4.82
C THR A 66 -18.82 -12.29 5.81
N GLU A 67 -19.54 -13.40 5.95
CA GLU A 67 -20.57 -13.55 6.96
C GLU A 67 -19.99 -14.14 8.24
N GLY A 68 -20.58 -13.82 9.40
CA GLY A 68 -20.24 -14.39 10.68
C GLY A 68 -19.33 -13.53 11.56
N LYS A 69 -18.81 -14.16 12.62
CA LYS A 69 -18.07 -13.48 13.69
C LYS A 69 -16.70 -12.92 13.27
N ASP A 70 -16.12 -13.48 12.22
CA ASP A 70 -14.78 -13.08 11.74
C ASP A 70 -14.84 -11.94 10.72
N CYS A 71 -16.03 -11.52 10.31
CA CYS A 71 -16.20 -10.38 9.41
C CYS A 71 -15.80 -9.08 10.10
N MET A 72 -14.97 -8.30 9.44
CA MET A 72 -14.64 -6.93 9.80
C MET A 72 -14.88 -6.02 8.60
N LEU A 73 -15.53 -4.88 8.81
CA LEU A 73 -15.71 -3.84 7.79
C LEU A 73 -14.50 -2.88 7.80
N LEU A 74 -13.33 -3.45 7.56
CA LEU A 74 -12.08 -2.73 7.51
C LEU A 74 -11.33 -3.12 6.23
N SER A 75 -11.14 -2.14 5.37
CA SER A 75 -10.37 -2.29 4.14
C SER A 75 -9.45 -1.08 3.98
N PRO A 76 -8.19 -1.17 4.41
CA PRO A 76 -7.27 -0.06 4.36
C PRO A 76 -7.15 0.55 2.96
N ALA A 77 -7.34 1.85 2.89
CA ALA A 77 -7.17 2.67 1.69
C ALA A 77 -6.09 3.74 1.93
N SER A 78 -6.13 4.83 1.20
CA SER A 78 -5.08 5.85 1.26
C SER A 78 -4.91 6.47 2.64
N VAL A 79 -5.99 6.73 3.36
CA VAL A 79 -5.95 7.32 4.72
C VAL A 79 -5.30 6.35 5.70
N ASP A 80 -5.69 5.08 5.65
CA ASP A 80 -5.15 4.04 6.54
C ASP A 80 -3.66 3.79 6.27
N MET A 81 -3.27 3.81 5.01
CA MET A 81 -1.85 3.71 4.63
C MET A 81 -1.02 4.91 5.09
N GLY A 82 -1.67 6.07 5.26
CA GLY A 82 -1.08 7.27 5.85
C GLY A 82 -0.96 7.23 7.37
N GLY A 83 -1.46 6.19 8.03
CA GLY A 83 -1.27 5.97 9.47
C GLY A 83 -2.53 6.10 10.33
N VAL A 84 -3.71 6.29 9.74
CA VAL A 84 -4.97 6.42 10.47
C VAL A 84 -5.92 5.28 10.07
N PHE A 85 -6.15 4.34 10.99
CA PHE A 85 -7.10 3.25 10.79
C PHE A 85 -8.53 3.70 11.14
N ILE A 86 -9.44 3.52 10.20
CA ILE A 86 -10.86 3.83 10.38
C ILE A 86 -11.65 2.54 10.47
N THR A 87 -12.27 2.33 11.62
CA THR A 87 -13.15 1.19 11.87
C THR A 87 -14.60 1.71 12.03
N PRO A 88 -15.46 1.53 11.03
CA PRO A 88 -16.80 2.10 11.06
C PRO A 88 -17.72 1.43 12.09
N ARG A 89 -17.39 0.25 12.58
CA ARG A 89 -18.18 -0.47 13.59
C ARG A 89 -17.44 -0.54 14.92
N PRO A 90 -18.13 -0.26 16.06
CA PRO A 90 -17.51 -0.35 17.39
C PRO A 90 -16.92 -1.72 17.70
N GLU A 91 -17.59 -2.80 17.32
CA GLU A 91 -17.11 -4.17 17.53
C GLU A 91 -15.80 -4.46 16.78
N ASP A 92 -15.58 -3.87 15.63
CA ASP A 92 -14.32 -4.00 14.89
C ASP A 92 -13.21 -3.23 15.59
N PHE A 93 -13.52 -2.04 16.11
CA PHE A 93 -12.57 -1.24 16.88
C PHE A 93 -12.08 -1.97 18.13
N GLU A 94 -13.00 -2.59 18.87
CA GLU A 94 -12.67 -3.34 20.09
C GLU A 94 -11.83 -4.59 19.80
N ARG A 95 -12.00 -5.20 18.63
CA ARG A 95 -11.28 -6.41 18.23
C ARG A 95 -9.90 -6.12 17.63
N LEU A 96 -9.67 -4.89 17.16
CA LEU A 96 -8.46 -4.52 16.47
C LEU A 96 -7.26 -4.50 17.41
N ASP A 97 -6.24 -5.30 17.11
CA ASP A 97 -4.97 -5.34 17.81
C ASP A 97 -3.80 -5.31 16.83
N ALA A 98 -2.57 -5.29 17.35
CA ALA A 98 -1.37 -5.23 16.53
C ALA A 98 -1.21 -6.46 15.60
N ASP A 99 -1.66 -7.63 16.03
CA ASP A 99 -1.54 -8.85 15.22
C ASP A 99 -2.53 -8.86 14.08
N ILE A 100 -3.76 -8.39 14.31
CA ILE A 100 -4.77 -8.22 13.26
C ILE A 100 -4.30 -7.19 12.23
N VAL A 101 -3.76 -6.06 12.68
CA VAL A 101 -3.19 -5.04 11.78
C VAL A 101 -2.07 -5.61 10.93
N ARG A 102 -1.14 -6.37 11.50
CA ARG A 102 -0.07 -7.05 10.75
C ARG A 102 -0.62 -8.00 9.70
N ARG A 103 -1.59 -8.82 10.05
CA ARG A 103 -2.24 -9.76 9.12
C ARG A 103 -2.90 -9.03 7.95
N ILE A 104 -3.56 -7.90 8.22
CA ILE A 104 -4.17 -7.06 7.19
C ILE A 104 -3.10 -6.59 6.19
N TYR A 105 -1.99 -6.02 6.68
CA TYR A 105 -0.92 -5.56 5.80
C TYR A 105 -0.23 -6.69 5.06
N ASP A 106 -0.03 -7.85 5.69
CA ASP A 106 0.55 -9.03 5.04
C ASP A 106 -0.32 -9.55 3.89
N GLU A 107 -1.65 -9.46 4.03
CA GLU A 107 -2.58 -9.82 2.95
C GLU A 107 -2.62 -8.80 1.81
N LEU A 108 -2.53 -7.51 2.13
CA LEU A 108 -2.77 -6.44 1.16
C LEU A 108 -1.51 -5.97 0.44
N CYS A 109 -0.37 -6.01 1.11
CA CYS A 109 0.88 -5.41 0.66
C CYS A 109 1.92 -6.47 0.29
N LEU A 110 2.89 -6.07 -0.52
CA LEU A 110 4.00 -6.93 -0.92
C LEU A 110 4.94 -7.16 0.27
N ASN A 111 5.58 -8.33 0.30
CA ASN A 111 6.63 -8.65 1.25
C ASN A 111 8.00 -8.08 0.81
N LEU A 112 9.01 -8.25 1.65
CA LEU A 112 10.35 -7.73 1.37
C LEU A 112 10.98 -8.35 0.12
N ASP A 113 10.80 -9.65 -0.10
CA ASP A 113 11.37 -10.35 -1.26
C ASP A 113 10.74 -9.84 -2.55
N GLU A 114 9.43 -9.63 -2.58
CA GLU A 114 8.70 -9.06 -3.71
C GLU A 114 9.15 -7.62 -4.00
N ILE A 115 9.30 -6.79 -2.97
CA ILE A 115 9.82 -5.40 -3.10
C ILE A 115 11.25 -5.40 -3.64
N THR A 116 12.11 -6.27 -3.13
CA THR A 116 13.49 -6.39 -3.57
C THR A 116 13.58 -6.82 -5.04
N ALA A 117 12.73 -7.77 -5.45
CA ALA A 117 12.66 -8.21 -6.84
C ALA A 117 12.23 -7.07 -7.78
N ILE A 118 11.24 -6.26 -7.40
CA ILE A 118 10.81 -5.09 -8.15
C ILE A 118 11.96 -4.09 -8.26
N ALA A 119 12.62 -3.77 -7.15
CA ALA A 119 13.75 -2.83 -7.14
C ALA A 119 14.87 -3.27 -8.09
N SER A 120 15.14 -4.57 -8.18
CA SER A 120 16.14 -5.14 -9.11
C SER A 120 15.75 -4.98 -10.59
N ASN A 121 14.47 -4.83 -10.90
CA ASN A 121 13.94 -4.69 -12.26
C ASN A 121 13.71 -3.24 -12.69
N VAL A 122 13.85 -2.28 -11.80
CA VAL A 122 13.75 -0.84 -12.14
C VAL A 122 14.96 -0.44 -13.00
N LYS A 123 14.66 0.08 -14.17
CA LYS A 123 15.68 0.49 -15.16
C LYS A 123 15.89 2.00 -15.18
#